data_e7684a755ba14e6872a7032b11cab49b
#
_entry.id   e7684a755ba14e6872a7032b11cab49b
#
_cell.length_a   1.000
_cell.length_b   1.000
_cell.length_c   1.000
_cell.angle_alpha   90.00
_cell.angle_beta   90.00
_cell.angle_gamma   90.00
#
_symmetry.space_group_name_H-M   'P 1'
#
loop_
_entity.id
_entity.type
_entity.pdbx_description
1 polymer ?
#
loop_
_entity_poly.entity_id
_entity_poly.type
_entity_poly.pdbx_seq_one_letter_code
_entity_poly.pdbx_strand_id
1 'polypeptide(L)'
;MTFNPPPLIPWKATDENKCASGQILSYWMVCDTLTFLVDLGIYHPSLSTFLDHKEKEKELQYKTTISRKRFVVSRTLIKHILKHILPASLSEIILIKKTHGRILVKDFPGIFISLSYSGTCIAVTLGKQKIGSDIEIVRPVDIRKIKSYPLFADERSRNEKERIRHFLQMWTLLEAYAKLYDRSTYPSLIEKDFPRDVNFVSYCINTLSIFSLASGQDQARDTLLWLDTAGLGTSS
;
A
#
# COMPACT_ATOMS: atom_id res chain seq x y z
N MET A 1 12.89 -20.20 -16.21
CA MET A 1 11.47 -19.85 -16.52
C MET A 1 11.34 -18.35 -16.37
N THR A 2 10.74 -17.66 -17.33
CA THR A 2 10.45 -16.23 -17.21
C THR A 2 9.20 -16.06 -16.34
N PHE A 3 9.27 -15.20 -15.32
CA PHE A 3 8.09 -14.83 -14.55
C PHE A 3 7.12 -14.05 -15.44
N ASN A 4 5.91 -14.57 -15.58
CA ASN A 4 4.83 -13.82 -16.18
C ASN A 4 4.05 -13.13 -15.06
N PRO A 5 4.01 -11.79 -15.02
CA PRO A 5 3.21 -11.09 -14.02
C PRO A 5 1.73 -11.45 -14.15
N PRO A 6 0.96 -11.39 -13.07
CA PRO A 6 -0.47 -11.59 -13.12
C PRO A 6 -1.10 -10.55 -14.08
N PRO A 7 -2.27 -10.84 -14.68
CA PRO A 7 -2.96 -9.86 -15.50
C PRO A 7 -3.22 -8.58 -14.72
N LEU A 8 -3.09 -7.44 -15.39
CA LEU A 8 -3.36 -6.14 -14.79
C LEU A 8 -4.88 -5.91 -14.78
N ILE A 9 -5.49 -5.98 -13.60
CA ILE A 9 -6.93 -5.87 -13.41
C ILE A 9 -7.33 -4.38 -13.45
N PRO A 10 -8.20 -3.93 -14.37
CA PRO A 10 -8.73 -2.56 -14.35
C PRO A 10 -9.56 -2.32 -13.09
N TRP A 11 -9.29 -1.23 -12.39
CA TRP A 11 -10.06 -0.83 -11.21
C TRP A 11 -10.39 0.67 -11.27
N LYS A 12 -11.61 1.02 -10.91
CA LYS A 12 -12.06 2.41 -10.83
C LYS A 12 -12.65 2.68 -9.46
N ALA A 13 -12.38 3.84 -8.92
CA ALA A 13 -13.05 4.33 -7.73
C ALA A 13 -14.51 4.68 -8.11
N THR A 14 -15.44 3.85 -7.69
CA THR A 14 -16.89 4.02 -7.88
C THR A 14 -17.58 3.98 -6.51
N ASP A 15 -18.85 4.34 -6.45
CA ASP A 15 -19.61 4.26 -5.20
C ASP A 15 -19.73 2.82 -4.68
N GLU A 16 -19.67 1.81 -5.55
CA GLU A 16 -19.75 0.39 -5.18
C GLU A 16 -18.52 -0.08 -4.37
N ASN A 17 -17.34 0.50 -4.64
CA ASN A 17 -16.13 0.16 -3.89
C ASN A 17 -15.69 1.28 -2.92
N LYS A 18 -16.58 2.23 -2.64
CA LYS A 18 -16.43 3.21 -1.59
C LYS A 18 -16.77 2.57 -0.25
N CYS A 19 -15.86 2.70 0.71
CA CYS A 19 -16.04 2.16 2.06
C CYS A 19 -16.26 3.32 3.04
N ALA A 20 -17.45 3.37 3.63
CA ALA A 20 -17.71 4.23 4.77
C ALA A 20 -17.09 3.64 6.05
N SER A 21 -16.72 4.49 7.00
CA SER A 21 -16.08 4.08 8.25
C SER A 21 -16.88 2.99 9.00
N GLY A 22 -18.21 3.07 9.04
CA GLY A 22 -19.07 2.08 9.67
C GLY A 22 -19.07 0.70 9.01
N GLN A 23 -18.56 0.56 7.79
CA GLN A 23 -18.47 -0.69 7.03
C GLN A 23 -17.13 -1.42 7.21
N ILE A 24 -16.12 -0.76 7.77
CA ILE A 24 -14.75 -1.32 7.89
C ILE A 24 -14.76 -2.66 8.61
N LEU A 25 -15.46 -2.76 9.74
CA LEU A 25 -15.52 -4.00 10.51
C LEU A 25 -16.17 -5.14 9.71
N SER A 26 -17.25 -4.86 8.98
CA SER A 26 -17.93 -5.87 8.17
C SER A 26 -17.01 -6.44 7.09
N TYR A 27 -16.26 -5.60 6.39
CA TYR A 27 -15.26 -6.07 5.43
C TYR A 27 -14.13 -6.86 6.13
N TRP A 28 -13.63 -6.37 7.27
CA TRP A 28 -12.59 -7.08 8.03
C TRP A 28 -13.00 -8.48 8.47
N MET A 29 -14.27 -8.67 8.82
CA MET A 29 -14.76 -9.99 9.23
C MET A 29 -14.72 -11.03 8.10
N VAL A 30 -14.98 -10.61 6.87
CA VAL A 30 -15.13 -11.52 5.71
C VAL A 30 -13.92 -11.60 4.79
N CYS A 31 -13.00 -10.63 4.84
CA CYS A 31 -11.82 -10.59 3.98
C CYS A 31 -10.57 -11.01 4.74
N ASP A 32 -9.60 -11.57 4.01
CA ASP A 32 -8.27 -11.90 4.55
C ASP A 32 -7.34 -10.69 4.47
N THR A 33 -7.54 -9.87 3.44
CA THR A 33 -6.80 -8.63 3.22
C THR A 33 -7.74 -7.51 2.79
N LEU A 34 -7.57 -6.33 3.39
CA LEU A 34 -8.24 -5.10 3.00
C LEU A 34 -7.21 -4.05 2.58
N THR A 35 -7.38 -3.49 1.40
CA THR A 35 -6.59 -2.34 0.95
C THR A 35 -7.47 -1.12 0.82
N PHE A 36 -7.06 -0.04 1.47
CA PHE A 36 -7.70 1.27 1.40
C PHE A 36 -6.84 2.23 0.59
N LEU A 37 -7.42 2.80 -0.46
CA LEU A 37 -6.82 3.86 -1.24
C LEU A 37 -7.36 5.21 -0.80
N VAL A 38 -6.46 6.18 -0.65
CA VAL A 38 -6.81 7.55 -0.21
C VAL A 38 -5.94 8.55 -0.96
N ASP A 39 -6.54 9.69 -1.34
CA ASP A 39 -5.79 10.82 -1.88
C ASP A 39 -5.25 11.73 -0.75
N LEU A 40 -4.03 12.21 -0.91
CA LEU A 40 -3.37 13.10 0.04
C LEU A 40 -4.09 14.47 0.19
N GLY A 41 -4.99 14.80 -0.74
CA GLY A 41 -5.83 16.00 -0.68
C GLY A 41 -6.72 16.08 0.56
N ILE A 42 -6.95 14.94 1.25
CA ILE A 42 -7.66 14.92 2.54
C ILE A 42 -6.86 15.54 3.70
N TYR A 43 -5.59 15.86 3.49
CA TYR A 43 -4.77 16.43 4.56
C TYR A 43 -5.37 17.74 5.09
N HIS A 44 -5.59 17.75 6.40
CA HIS A 44 -5.92 18.95 7.18
C HIS A 44 -5.02 18.99 8.43
N PRO A 45 -4.60 20.17 8.93
CA PRO A 45 -3.75 20.26 10.12
C PRO A 45 -4.32 19.57 11.36
N SER A 46 -5.65 19.54 11.53
CA SER A 46 -6.30 18.85 12.65
C SER A 46 -6.02 17.35 12.70
N LEU A 47 -5.64 16.71 11.59
CA LEU A 47 -5.27 15.29 11.58
C LEU A 47 -4.07 14.99 12.49
N SER A 48 -3.22 15.98 12.77
CA SER A 48 -2.10 15.82 13.70
C SER A 48 -2.56 15.59 15.16
N THR A 49 -3.82 15.82 15.49
CA THR A 49 -4.38 15.53 16.82
C THR A 49 -4.46 14.02 17.10
N PHE A 50 -4.56 13.20 16.06
CA PHE A 50 -4.58 11.74 16.17
C PHE A 50 -3.20 11.11 16.38
N LEU A 51 -2.13 11.88 16.25
CA LEU A 51 -0.76 11.45 16.46
C LEU A 51 -0.45 11.38 17.96
N ASP A 52 0.22 10.31 18.38
CA ASP A 52 0.80 10.25 19.72
C ASP A 52 2.02 11.18 19.84
N HIS A 53 2.58 11.29 21.05
CA HIS A 53 3.71 12.20 21.32
C HIS A 53 4.93 11.92 20.44
N LYS A 54 5.31 10.63 20.28
CA LYS A 54 6.47 10.23 19.45
C LYS A 54 6.21 10.49 17.96
N GLU A 55 5.00 10.29 17.52
CA GLU A 55 4.60 10.59 16.13
C GLU A 55 4.61 12.09 15.85
N LYS A 56 4.18 12.93 16.81
CA LYS A 56 4.29 14.41 16.71
C LYS A 56 5.74 14.87 16.64
N GLU A 57 6.61 14.32 17.47
CA GLU A 57 8.06 14.59 17.38
C GLU A 57 8.62 14.17 16.00
N LYS A 58 8.19 13.02 15.50
CA LYS A 58 8.60 12.53 14.18
C LYS A 58 8.07 13.39 13.04
N GLU A 59 6.85 13.87 13.14
CA GLU A 59 6.24 14.80 12.17
C GLU A 59 7.11 16.04 11.98
N LEU A 60 7.64 16.62 13.06
CA LEU A 60 8.48 17.82 13.03
C LEU A 60 9.86 17.58 12.37
N GLN A 61 10.32 16.33 12.28
CA GLN A 61 11.60 15.97 11.66
C GLN A 61 11.54 15.92 10.12
N TYR A 62 10.36 15.91 9.52
CA TYR A 62 10.24 15.86 8.06
C TYR A 62 10.60 17.20 7.43
N LYS A 63 11.58 17.18 6.52
CA LYS A 63 12.10 18.38 5.83
C LYS A 63 11.16 18.91 4.75
N THR A 64 10.35 18.04 4.13
CA THR A 64 9.46 18.42 3.04
C THR A 64 7.99 18.36 3.47
N THR A 65 7.19 19.32 3.00
CA THR A 65 5.76 19.39 3.26
C THR A 65 5.04 18.11 2.79
N ILE A 66 5.41 17.56 1.63
CA ILE A 66 4.79 16.34 1.10
C ILE A 66 5.05 15.13 2.00
N SER A 67 6.28 14.96 2.49
CA SER A 67 6.63 13.85 3.40
C SER A 67 5.92 13.98 4.74
N ARG A 68 5.81 15.20 5.26
CA ARG A 68 5.07 15.50 6.49
C ARG A 68 3.59 15.16 6.32
N LYS A 69 2.94 15.65 5.25
CA LYS A 69 1.53 15.34 4.96
C LYS A 69 1.29 13.84 4.81
N ARG A 70 2.13 13.13 4.04
CA ARG A 70 2.05 11.66 3.89
C ARG A 70 2.13 10.95 5.23
N PHE A 71 3.04 11.36 6.10
CA PHE A 71 3.19 10.79 7.42
C PHE A 71 1.93 10.99 8.26
N VAL A 72 1.43 12.22 8.39
CA VAL A 72 0.24 12.54 9.18
C VAL A 72 -0.97 11.77 8.67
N VAL A 73 -1.27 11.88 7.37
CA VAL A 73 -2.44 11.22 6.78
C VAL A 73 -2.37 9.69 6.95
N SER A 74 -1.21 9.08 6.66
CA SER A 74 -1.10 7.63 6.79
C SER A 74 -1.24 7.13 8.22
N ARG A 75 -0.69 7.84 9.20
CA ARG A 75 -0.81 7.47 10.61
C ARG A 75 -2.23 7.61 11.12
N THR A 76 -2.87 8.74 10.83
CA THR A 76 -4.28 8.96 11.16
C THR A 76 -5.17 7.90 10.51
N LEU A 77 -4.97 7.64 9.22
CA LEU A 77 -5.73 6.66 8.47
C LEU A 77 -5.62 5.25 9.07
N ILE A 78 -4.39 4.79 9.34
CA ILE A 78 -4.16 3.48 9.96
C ILE A 78 -4.88 3.41 11.32
N LYS A 79 -4.72 4.40 12.20
CA LYS A 79 -5.37 4.43 13.51
C LYS A 79 -6.90 4.47 13.38
N HIS A 80 -7.42 5.26 12.44
CA HIS A 80 -8.85 5.31 12.17
C HIS A 80 -9.41 3.95 11.75
N ILE A 81 -8.76 3.26 10.82
CA ILE A 81 -9.17 1.92 10.40
C ILE A 81 -9.10 0.94 11.58
N LEU A 82 -7.99 0.95 12.32
CA LEU A 82 -7.78 0.05 13.46
C LEU A 82 -8.79 0.26 14.58
N LYS A 83 -9.23 1.50 14.84
CA LYS A 83 -10.30 1.79 15.81
C LYS A 83 -11.59 1.01 15.52
N HIS A 84 -11.89 0.75 14.25
CA HIS A 84 -13.10 0.02 13.86
C HIS A 84 -12.98 -1.50 13.96
N ILE A 85 -11.75 -2.02 14.00
CA ILE A 85 -11.51 -3.48 14.03
C ILE A 85 -10.92 -3.97 15.35
N LEU A 86 -10.43 -3.08 16.20
CA LEU A 86 -9.84 -3.40 17.50
C LEU A 86 -10.72 -2.91 18.64
N PRO A 87 -10.77 -3.64 19.76
CA PRO A 87 -11.39 -3.18 21.00
C PRO A 87 -10.46 -2.21 21.74
N ALA A 88 -10.06 -1.12 21.07
CA ALA A 88 -9.10 -0.14 21.58
C ALA A 88 -9.50 1.27 21.16
N SER A 89 -9.28 2.24 22.03
CA SER A 89 -9.41 3.67 21.69
C SER A 89 -8.24 4.14 20.81
N LEU A 90 -8.40 5.27 20.15
CA LEU A 90 -7.34 5.84 19.28
C LEU A 90 -6.02 6.08 20.03
N SER A 91 -6.09 6.46 21.30
CA SER A 91 -4.92 6.71 22.15
C SER A 91 -4.17 5.46 22.55
N GLU A 92 -4.84 4.31 22.57
CA GLU A 92 -4.26 3.00 22.89
C GLU A 92 -3.60 2.34 21.66
N ILE A 93 -3.95 2.79 20.43
CA ILE A 93 -3.37 2.27 19.20
C ILE A 93 -1.99 2.87 18.98
N ILE A 94 -0.96 2.12 19.34
CA ILE A 94 0.45 2.50 19.18
C ILE A 94 1.04 1.79 17.96
N LEU A 95 1.58 2.57 17.02
CA LEU A 95 2.19 2.07 15.79
C LEU A 95 3.71 2.09 15.92
N ILE A 96 4.33 0.92 15.71
CA ILE A 96 5.79 0.74 15.77
C ILE A 96 6.33 0.53 14.36
N LYS A 97 7.25 1.39 13.92
CA LYS A 97 7.94 1.21 12.63
C LYS A 97 9.22 0.40 12.82
N LYS A 98 9.36 -0.72 12.10
CA LYS A 98 10.57 -1.55 12.05
C LYS A 98 11.60 -0.99 11.04
N THR A 99 12.81 -1.57 11.05
CA THR A 99 13.98 -1.12 10.27
C THR A 99 13.70 -1.01 8.77
N HIS A 100 13.02 -1.99 8.17
CA HIS A 100 12.68 -1.98 6.73
C HIS A 100 11.33 -1.34 6.41
N GLY A 101 10.78 -0.57 7.36
CA GLY A 101 9.57 0.22 7.12
C GLY A 101 8.26 -0.45 7.48
N ARG A 102 8.26 -1.74 7.85
CA ARG A 102 7.07 -2.44 8.32
C ARG A 102 6.46 -1.73 9.54
N ILE A 103 5.15 -1.61 9.54
CA ILE A 103 4.38 -1.06 10.67
C ILE A 103 3.76 -2.23 11.43
N LEU A 104 3.96 -2.21 12.75
CA LEU A 104 3.33 -3.14 13.68
C LEU A 104 2.36 -2.37 14.57
N VAL A 105 1.30 -3.03 14.98
CA VAL A 105 0.41 -2.54 16.02
C VAL A 105 0.85 -3.15 17.35
N LYS A 106 1.21 -2.30 18.32
CA LYS A 106 1.58 -2.78 19.66
C LYS A 106 0.41 -3.57 20.26
N ASP A 107 0.73 -4.66 20.92
CA ASP A 107 -0.23 -5.56 21.59
C ASP A 107 -1.23 -6.29 20.65
N PHE A 108 -1.14 -6.09 19.31
CA PHE A 108 -1.97 -6.76 18.31
C PHE A 108 -1.12 -7.42 17.20
N PRO A 109 -0.33 -8.47 17.51
CA PRO A 109 0.64 -9.07 16.58
C PRO A 109 -0.02 -9.79 15.38
N GLY A 110 -1.32 -10.10 15.46
CA GLY A 110 -2.08 -10.74 14.37
C GLY A 110 -2.53 -9.79 13.26
N ILE A 111 -2.18 -8.48 13.33
CA ILE A 111 -2.50 -7.51 12.28
C ILE A 111 -1.24 -7.12 11.56
N PHE A 112 -1.21 -7.37 10.26
CA PHE A 112 -0.11 -6.99 9.38
C PHE A 112 -0.50 -5.78 8.56
N ILE A 113 0.41 -4.79 8.50
CA ILE A 113 0.18 -3.54 7.78
C ILE A 113 1.25 -3.34 6.73
N SER A 114 0.83 -3.08 5.50
CA SER A 114 1.68 -2.59 4.42
C SER A 114 1.22 -1.20 4.00
N LEU A 115 2.17 -0.29 3.87
CA LEU A 115 1.93 1.11 3.53
C LEU A 115 2.76 1.51 2.32
N SER A 116 2.13 2.14 1.36
CA SER A 116 2.80 2.68 0.18
C SER A 116 2.23 4.02 -0.24
N TYR A 117 3.05 4.81 -0.96
CA TYR A 117 2.66 6.11 -1.51
C TYR A 117 3.27 6.32 -2.88
N SER A 118 2.48 6.88 -3.79
CA SER A 118 2.98 7.40 -5.04
C SER A 118 2.21 8.66 -5.44
N GLY A 119 2.92 9.75 -5.74
CA GLY A 119 2.27 11.04 -5.96
C GLY A 119 1.44 11.48 -4.74
N THR A 120 0.15 11.69 -4.94
CA THR A 120 -0.82 12.01 -3.90
C THR A 120 -1.56 10.79 -3.36
N CYS A 121 -1.39 9.62 -3.96
CA CYS A 121 -2.08 8.41 -3.56
C CYS A 121 -1.38 7.73 -2.38
N ILE A 122 -2.16 7.29 -1.41
CA ILE A 122 -1.75 6.49 -0.26
C ILE A 122 -2.50 5.17 -0.32
N ALA A 123 -1.78 4.05 -0.24
CA ALA A 123 -2.35 2.72 -0.10
C ALA A 123 -2.02 2.19 1.30
N VAL A 124 -3.04 1.86 2.07
CA VAL A 124 -2.94 1.17 3.36
C VAL A 124 -3.55 -0.21 3.20
N THR A 125 -2.75 -1.23 3.35
CA THR A 125 -3.19 -2.63 3.29
C THR A 125 -3.08 -3.27 4.66
N LEU A 126 -4.17 -3.88 5.12
CA LEU A 126 -4.23 -4.66 6.35
C LEU A 126 -4.48 -6.12 6.01
N GLY A 127 -3.81 -7.03 6.69
CA GLY A 127 -3.99 -8.48 6.53
C GLY A 127 -4.01 -9.21 7.85
N LYS A 128 -4.72 -10.35 7.89
CA LYS A 128 -4.70 -11.31 9.00
C LYS A 128 -3.43 -12.16 9.00
N GLN A 129 -2.71 -12.13 7.88
CA GLN A 129 -1.40 -12.77 7.68
C GLN A 129 -0.42 -11.77 7.07
N LYS A 130 0.86 -12.19 6.92
CA LYS A 130 1.89 -11.37 6.28
C LYS A 130 1.46 -10.95 4.89
N ILE A 131 1.61 -9.66 4.62
CA ILE A 131 1.29 -9.03 3.34
C ILE A 131 2.35 -8.02 2.97
N GLY A 132 2.44 -7.73 1.68
CA GLY A 132 3.17 -6.59 1.14
C GLY A 132 2.38 -5.97 0.01
N SER A 133 2.37 -4.66 -0.08
CA SER A 133 1.71 -3.94 -1.16
C SER A 133 2.52 -2.73 -1.60
N ASP A 134 2.40 -2.41 -2.87
CA ASP A 134 3.03 -1.21 -3.44
C ASP A 134 2.14 -0.54 -4.46
N ILE A 135 2.28 0.78 -4.59
CA ILE A 135 1.55 1.60 -5.56
C ILE A 135 2.50 2.56 -6.26
N GLU A 136 2.37 2.69 -7.60
CA GLU A 136 3.09 3.66 -8.39
C GLU A 136 2.18 4.39 -9.37
N ILE A 137 2.32 5.71 -9.48
CA ILE A 137 1.67 6.49 -10.53
C ILE A 137 2.32 6.19 -11.87
N VAL A 138 1.52 6.10 -12.92
CA VAL A 138 2.01 5.96 -14.29
C VAL A 138 2.63 7.28 -14.73
N ARG A 139 3.95 7.30 -14.85
CA ARG A 139 4.76 8.47 -15.22
C ARG A 139 5.84 8.09 -16.22
N PRO A 140 6.37 9.02 -17.00
CA PRO A 140 7.54 8.74 -17.83
C PRO A 140 8.70 8.19 -17.00
N VAL A 141 9.32 7.12 -17.49
CA VAL A 141 10.47 6.48 -16.87
C VAL A 141 11.59 6.42 -17.90
N ASP A 142 12.84 6.64 -17.48
CA ASP A 142 13.99 6.48 -18.39
C ASP A 142 14.19 4.99 -18.73
N ILE A 143 13.68 4.61 -19.90
CA ILE A 143 13.71 3.22 -20.41
C ILE A 143 15.15 2.68 -20.51
N ARG A 144 16.15 3.55 -20.70
CA ARG A 144 17.55 3.12 -20.77
C ARG A 144 18.03 2.58 -19.42
N LYS A 145 17.59 3.19 -18.33
CA LYS A 145 17.86 2.69 -16.96
C LYS A 145 17.11 1.38 -16.68
N ILE A 146 15.91 1.23 -17.24
CA ILE A 146 15.12 0.00 -17.08
C ILE A 146 15.83 -1.20 -17.72
N LYS A 147 16.44 -1.02 -18.90
CA LYS A 147 17.14 -2.10 -19.63
C LYS A 147 18.34 -2.68 -18.88
N SER A 148 18.88 -1.98 -17.89
CA SER A 148 19.96 -2.50 -17.05
C SER A 148 19.51 -3.58 -16.05
N TYR A 149 18.21 -3.77 -15.86
CA TYR A 149 17.67 -4.80 -15.00
C TYR A 149 17.28 -6.05 -15.81
N PRO A 150 17.80 -7.24 -15.47
CA PRO A 150 17.57 -8.48 -16.23
C PRO A 150 16.10 -8.83 -16.46
N LEU A 151 15.23 -8.51 -15.49
CA LEU A 151 13.79 -8.75 -15.58
C LEU A 151 13.09 -7.97 -16.69
N PHE A 152 13.72 -6.92 -17.24
CA PHE A 152 13.12 -6.02 -18.23
C PHE A 152 13.83 -6.07 -19.59
N ALA A 153 14.80 -6.98 -19.77
CA ALA A 153 15.65 -7.01 -20.97
C ALA A 153 14.91 -7.42 -22.26
N ASP A 154 13.78 -8.10 -22.17
CA ASP A 154 13.13 -8.77 -23.32
C ASP A 154 11.87 -8.09 -23.85
N GLU A 155 11.74 -6.77 -23.70
CA GLU A 155 10.52 -6.03 -24.07
C GLU A 155 10.56 -5.36 -25.45
N ARG A 156 11.13 -6.04 -26.46
CA ARG A 156 11.32 -5.46 -27.79
C ARG A 156 10.03 -5.22 -28.59
N SER A 157 8.94 -5.87 -28.24
CA SER A 157 7.69 -5.92 -29.03
C SER A 157 6.59 -4.94 -28.60
N ARG A 158 6.74 -4.23 -27.46
CA ARG A 158 5.71 -3.35 -26.93
C ARG A 158 5.96 -1.87 -27.27
N ASN A 159 4.89 -1.10 -27.46
CA ASN A 159 5.00 0.36 -27.54
C ASN A 159 5.47 0.96 -26.21
N GLU A 160 5.92 2.22 -26.24
CA GLU A 160 6.53 2.87 -25.05
C GLU A 160 5.60 2.92 -23.84
N LYS A 161 4.31 3.21 -24.05
CA LYS A 161 3.31 3.30 -22.98
C LYS A 161 3.09 1.93 -22.31
N GLU A 162 3.05 0.86 -23.11
CA GLU A 162 2.94 -0.51 -22.60
C GLU A 162 4.20 -0.93 -21.84
N ARG A 163 5.37 -0.57 -22.34
CA ARG A 163 6.64 -0.83 -21.64
C ARG A 163 6.72 -0.15 -20.28
N ILE A 164 6.31 1.12 -20.19
CA ILE A 164 6.26 1.84 -18.92
C ILE A 164 5.30 1.17 -17.95
N ARG A 165 4.09 0.81 -18.39
CA ARG A 165 3.10 0.13 -17.53
C ARG A 165 3.60 -1.22 -17.03
N HIS A 166 4.17 -2.01 -17.92
CA HIS A 166 4.72 -3.31 -17.53
C HIS A 166 5.89 -3.17 -16.56
N PHE A 167 6.79 -2.22 -16.80
CA PHE A 167 7.86 -1.91 -15.86
C PHE A 167 7.29 -1.54 -14.49
N LEU A 168 6.34 -0.62 -14.41
CA LEU A 168 5.75 -0.20 -13.14
C LEU A 168 5.00 -1.36 -12.46
N GLN A 169 4.36 -2.24 -13.22
CA GLN A 169 3.75 -3.45 -12.67
C GLN A 169 4.79 -4.37 -12.04
N MET A 170 5.85 -4.67 -12.76
CA MET A 170 6.95 -5.49 -12.24
C MET A 170 7.61 -4.85 -11.03
N TRP A 171 7.83 -3.53 -11.07
CA TRP A 171 8.40 -2.78 -9.96
C TRP A 171 7.52 -2.88 -8.71
N THR A 172 6.22 -2.60 -8.83
CA THR A 172 5.28 -2.70 -7.69
C THR A 172 5.16 -4.12 -7.15
N LEU A 173 5.23 -5.14 -8.00
CA LEU A 173 5.28 -6.54 -7.57
C LEU A 173 6.53 -6.85 -6.74
N LEU A 174 7.70 -6.38 -7.19
CA LEU A 174 8.97 -6.56 -6.47
C LEU A 174 8.97 -5.84 -5.11
N GLU A 175 8.48 -4.60 -5.08
CA GLU A 175 8.34 -3.85 -3.82
C GLU A 175 7.34 -4.51 -2.87
N ALA A 176 6.20 -4.99 -3.38
CA ALA A 176 5.22 -5.72 -2.59
C ALA A 176 5.82 -7.01 -2.02
N TYR A 177 6.56 -7.77 -2.83
CA TYR A 177 7.27 -8.96 -2.38
C TYR A 177 8.33 -8.66 -1.31
N ALA A 178 9.14 -7.63 -1.52
CA ALA A 178 10.13 -7.22 -0.53
C ALA A 178 9.49 -6.84 0.81
N LYS A 179 8.37 -6.12 0.78
CA LYS A 179 7.59 -5.75 1.97
C LYS A 179 6.96 -6.96 2.65
N LEU A 180 6.49 -7.97 1.89
CA LEU A 180 5.96 -9.22 2.44
C LEU A 180 6.97 -9.92 3.36
N TYR A 181 8.25 -9.95 2.95
CA TYR A 181 9.33 -10.61 3.69
C TYR A 181 10.16 -9.67 4.57
N ASP A 182 9.78 -8.40 4.67
CA ASP A 182 10.51 -7.37 5.42
C ASP A 182 11.99 -7.27 4.98
N ARG A 183 12.20 -7.21 3.67
CA ARG A 183 13.51 -7.16 3.01
C ARG A 183 13.70 -5.85 2.26
N SER A 184 14.94 -5.55 1.89
CA SER A 184 15.22 -4.50 0.91
C SER A 184 14.84 -4.99 -0.50
N THR A 185 14.35 -4.10 -1.35
CA THR A 185 13.96 -4.43 -2.73
C THR A 185 15.13 -4.83 -3.60
N TYR A 186 16.33 -4.32 -3.30
CA TYR A 186 17.53 -4.52 -4.12
C TYR A 186 17.90 -6.00 -4.36
N PRO A 187 17.91 -6.90 -3.35
CA PRO A 187 18.16 -8.32 -3.59
C PRO A 187 17.11 -8.98 -4.48
N SER A 188 15.84 -8.57 -4.38
CA SER A 188 14.74 -9.13 -5.16
C SER A 188 14.80 -8.78 -6.64
N LEU A 189 15.48 -7.69 -7.01
CA LEU A 189 15.71 -7.31 -8.41
C LEU A 189 16.71 -8.22 -9.13
N ILE A 190 17.52 -8.96 -8.39
CA ILE A 190 18.56 -9.86 -8.91
C ILE A 190 18.01 -11.29 -9.04
N GLU A 191 17.02 -11.64 -8.24
CA GLU A 191 16.36 -12.95 -8.33
C GLU A 191 15.51 -13.00 -9.62
N LYS A 192 15.84 -13.93 -10.51
CA LYS A 192 15.14 -14.10 -11.80
C LYS A 192 13.73 -14.68 -11.67
N ASP A 193 13.40 -15.25 -10.52
CA ASP A 193 12.16 -15.98 -10.32
C ASP A 193 11.45 -15.50 -9.05
N PHE A 194 10.18 -15.15 -9.19
CA PHE A 194 9.29 -14.96 -8.04
C PHE A 194 8.94 -16.34 -7.43
N PRO A 195 8.89 -16.46 -6.10
CA PRO A 195 8.57 -17.72 -5.46
C PRO A 195 7.12 -18.15 -5.77
N ARG A 196 6.94 -19.48 -5.92
CA ARG A 196 5.63 -20.06 -6.26
C ARG A 196 4.65 -20.10 -5.10
N ASP A 197 5.14 -19.88 -3.88
CA ASP A 197 4.38 -19.88 -2.63
C ASP A 197 3.81 -18.50 -2.28
N VAL A 198 3.91 -17.54 -3.20
CA VAL A 198 3.36 -16.19 -3.06
C VAL A 198 2.26 -15.96 -4.08
N ASN A 199 1.13 -15.49 -3.60
CA ASN A 199 0.04 -15.01 -4.45
C ASN A 199 0.27 -13.52 -4.79
N PHE A 200 0.19 -13.20 -6.07
CA PHE A 200 0.34 -11.83 -6.59
C PHE A 200 -0.90 -11.38 -7.33
N VAL A 201 -1.33 -10.16 -7.05
CA VAL A 201 -2.39 -9.50 -7.81
C VAL A 201 -1.98 -8.07 -8.14
N SER A 202 -2.36 -7.59 -9.32
CA SER A 202 -2.08 -6.21 -9.76
C SER A 202 -3.33 -5.54 -10.29
N TYR A 203 -3.52 -4.27 -9.91
CA TYR A 203 -4.63 -3.43 -10.34
C TYR A 203 -4.13 -2.18 -11.07
N CYS A 204 -4.83 -1.79 -12.13
CA CYS A 204 -4.66 -0.50 -12.80
C CYS A 204 -5.73 0.47 -12.28
N ILE A 205 -5.34 1.37 -11.38
CA ILE A 205 -6.23 2.30 -10.71
C ILE A 205 -6.50 3.51 -11.62
N ASN A 206 -7.75 3.69 -12.03
CA ASN A 206 -8.19 4.83 -12.87
C ASN A 206 -7.28 5.11 -14.07
N THR A 207 -6.58 4.11 -14.61
CA THR A 207 -5.57 4.20 -15.68
C THR A 207 -4.30 5.03 -15.30
N LEU A 208 -4.22 5.56 -14.09
CA LEU A 208 -3.19 6.51 -13.63
C LEU A 208 -2.19 5.91 -12.66
N SER A 209 -2.53 4.82 -12.00
CA SER A 209 -1.63 4.17 -11.03
C SER A 209 -1.70 2.66 -11.15
N ILE A 210 -0.60 1.99 -10.79
CA ILE A 210 -0.52 0.55 -10.67
C ILE A 210 -0.33 0.21 -9.21
N PHE A 211 -1.20 -0.62 -8.68
CA PHE A 211 -1.12 -1.17 -7.33
C PHE A 211 -0.90 -2.67 -7.42
N SER A 212 0.04 -3.19 -6.63
CA SER A 212 0.29 -4.63 -6.52
C SER A 212 0.27 -5.07 -5.07
N LEU A 213 -0.25 -6.29 -4.87
CA LEU A 213 -0.33 -6.99 -3.59
C LEU A 213 0.42 -8.31 -3.70
N ALA A 214 1.17 -8.65 -2.68
CA ALA A 214 1.80 -9.95 -2.46
C ALA A 214 1.33 -10.52 -1.12
N SER A 215 0.85 -11.76 -1.12
CA SER A 215 0.33 -12.47 0.05
C SER A 215 0.72 -13.95 0.03
N GLY A 216 0.58 -14.66 1.15
CA GLY A 216 0.72 -16.13 1.17
C GLY A 216 -0.36 -16.81 0.33
N GLN A 217 -0.10 -18.04 -0.14
CA GLN A 217 -1.01 -18.79 -1.05
C GLN A 217 -2.41 -19.02 -0.50
N ASP A 218 -2.55 -19.11 0.83
CA ASP A 218 -3.83 -19.40 1.48
C ASP A 218 -4.77 -18.17 1.61
N GLN A 219 -4.36 -17.00 1.12
CA GLN A 219 -5.18 -15.79 1.16
C GLN A 219 -6.06 -15.72 -0.09
N ALA A 220 -7.33 -16.04 0.07
CA ALA A 220 -8.29 -16.14 -1.04
C ALA A 220 -9.21 -14.91 -1.20
N ARG A 221 -9.25 -13.99 -0.20
CA ARG A 221 -10.23 -12.89 -0.16
C ARG A 221 -9.57 -11.54 0.04
N ASP A 222 -9.02 -11.03 -1.05
CA ASP A 222 -8.45 -9.69 -1.08
C ASP A 222 -9.49 -8.69 -1.59
N THR A 223 -9.61 -7.55 -0.92
CA THR A 223 -10.55 -6.49 -1.31
C THR A 223 -9.85 -5.15 -1.38
N LEU A 224 -10.01 -4.46 -2.50
CA LEU A 224 -9.51 -3.10 -2.74
C LEU A 224 -10.68 -2.12 -2.64
N LEU A 225 -10.55 -1.13 -1.77
CA LEU A 225 -11.58 -0.17 -1.42
C LEU A 225 -11.06 1.27 -1.57
N TRP A 226 -11.96 2.19 -1.89
CA TRP A 226 -11.73 3.62 -1.74
C TRP A 226 -12.33 4.07 -0.41
N LEU A 227 -11.51 4.58 0.51
CA LEU A 227 -12.03 4.99 1.81
C LEU A 227 -12.76 6.33 1.70
N ASP A 228 -14.00 6.36 2.17
CA ASP A 228 -14.70 7.61 2.41
C ASP A 228 -14.11 8.32 3.62
N THR A 229 -13.54 9.47 3.38
CA THR A 229 -12.84 10.26 4.39
C THR A 229 -13.71 11.38 4.99
N ALA A 230 -14.99 11.41 4.68
CA ALA A 230 -15.91 12.46 5.15
C ALA A 230 -16.00 12.54 6.70
N GLY A 231 -15.63 11.47 7.42
CA GLY A 231 -15.55 11.44 8.88
C GLY A 231 -14.13 11.60 9.47
N LEU A 232 -13.10 11.69 8.63
CA LEU A 232 -11.72 11.89 9.10
C LEU A 232 -11.52 13.36 9.51
N GLY A 233 -11.54 13.63 10.78
CA GLY A 233 -11.32 14.99 11.30
C GLY A 233 -12.46 15.53 12.17
N THR A 234 -13.59 14.86 12.24
CA THR A 234 -14.63 15.13 13.26
C THR A 234 -14.31 14.28 14.48
N SER A 235 -13.59 14.86 15.44
CA SER A 235 -13.53 14.32 16.80
C SER A 235 -14.92 14.42 17.42
N SER A 236 -15.60 13.31 17.55
CA SER A 236 -16.68 13.14 18.54
C SER A 236 -16.09 12.63 19.84
#